data_4e50aec7b5745ecbdaabc44c71f95d3a
#
_entry.id   4e50aec7b5745ecbdaabc44c71f95d3a
#
_cell.length_a   1.000
_cell.length_b   1.000
_cell.length_c   1.000
_cell.angle_alpha   90.00
_cell.angle_beta   90.00
_cell.angle_gamma   90.00
#
_symmetry.space_group_name_H-M   'P 1'
#
loop_
_entity.id
_entity.type
_entity.pdbx_description
1 polymer ?
#
loop_
_entity_poly.entity_id
_entity_poly.type
_entity_poly.pdbx_seq_one_letter_code
_entity_poly.pdbx_strand_id
1 'polypeptide(L)'
;MKVLCIGHLTYDTTISTDEYPVENEKYRLKEKIECGGGPASNAAYLLGKWGMNAYFAGVAGNDIQGKKAKKEFESVNVNTKYLELNDKVETDCSYIIANTTNGSRTILSVSSNRKDNPLSLNIDDKFDVLEFDGDELETSLKLIKNNPNAIKIIDAGNLRESTKKLAYLMDYLVCSHDFAEDVTNKKMNYDDIDSIIDIYKDLKKEFKNNIIITLESYGTFTEIDGNYKIIPSIKVDPIDSTGAGDIFHGAFTYFIANKFSLEASILLSNITGALSVKKLGSRYSVPELKEVINKYKELSND
;
A
#
# COMPACT_ATOMS: atom_id res chain seq x y z
N MET A 1 -6.28 -11.31 -15.79
CA MET A 1 -4.87 -10.95 -15.61
C MET A 1 -4.38 -11.56 -14.31
N LYS A 2 -3.14 -11.99 -14.26
CA LYS A 2 -2.50 -12.63 -13.10
C LYS A 2 -1.58 -11.60 -12.44
N VAL A 3 -1.84 -11.26 -11.18
CA VAL A 3 -1.11 -10.23 -10.44
C VAL A 3 -0.34 -10.87 -9.30
N LEU A 4 0.92 -10.48 -9.10
CA LEU A 4 1.71 -10.85 -7.95
C LEU A 4 2.07 -9.59 -7.16
N CYS A 5 1.68 -9.55 -5.88
CA CYS A 5 2.20 -8.60 -4.91
C CYS A 5 3.32 -9.29 -4.12
N ILE A 6 4.49 -8.64 -4.04
CA ILE A 6 5.64 -9.18 -3.34
C ILE A 6 6.17 -8.18 -2.32
N GLY A 7 6.32 -8.64 -1.08
CA GLY A 7 6.84 -7.78 -0.03
C GLY A 7 6.51 -8.22 1.39
N HIS A 8 6.33 -7.22 2.24
CA HIS A 8 6.15 -7.37 3.67
C HIS A 8 4.75 -7.84 4.04
N LEU A 9 4.69 -8.74 5.01
CA LEU A 9 3.49 -9.18 5.69
C LEU A 9 3.68 -9.00 7.19
N THR A 10 2.72 -8.35 7.83
CA THR A 10 2.59 -8.24 9.29
C THR A 10 1.25 -8.81 9.76
N TYR A 11 1.10 -8.98 11.06
CA TYR A 11 -0.19 -9.25 11.68
C TYR A 11 -0.43 -8.25 12.81
N ASP A 12 -1.26 -7.25 12.56
CA ASP A 12 -1.36 -6.06 13.36
C ASP A 12 -2.52 -6.13 14.36
N THR A 13 -2.34 -5.45 15.49
CA THR A 13 -3.38 -5.22 16.50
C THR A 13 -3.69 -3.73 16.56
N THR A 14 -4.86 -3.33 16.07
CA THR A 14 -5.36 -1.95 16.17
C THR A 14 -6.29 -1.80 17.37
N ILE A 15 -6.00 -0.83 18.22
CA ILE A 15 -6.83 -0.40 19.34
C ILE A 15 -7.37 1.00 19.06
N SER A 16 -8.68 1.21 19.35
CA SER A 16 -9.31 2.51 19.16
C SER A 16 -9.31 3.31 20.46
N THR A 17 -9.05 4.60 20.36
CA THR A 17 -9.13 5.54 21.47
C THR A 17 -9.65 6.90 20.97
N ASP A 18 -10.30 7.66 21.84
CA ASP A 18 -10.77 9.02 21.57
C ASP A 18 -9.67 10.06 21.85
N GLU A 19 -8.64 9.67 22.61
CA GLU A 19 -7.47 10.48 22.97
C GLU A 19 -6.24 9.59 23.14
N TYR A 20 -5.03 10.14 22.95
CA TYR A 20 -3.80 9.39 23.19
C TYR A 20 -3.62 9.05 24.66
N PRO A 21 -3.16 7.81 24.97
CA PRO A 21 -2.88 7.40 26.35
C PRO A 21 -1.80 8.28 27.00
N VAL A 22 -2.04 8.66 28.25
CA VAL A 22 -1.08 9.39 29.08
C VAL A 22 -0.31 8.39 29.94
N GLU A 23 0.96 8.68 30.18
CA GLU A 23 1.85 7.85 31.01
C GLU A 23 1.28 7.65 32.42
N ASN A 24 1.42 6.43 32.95
CA ASN A 24 0.94 6.01 34.28
C ASN A 24 -0.60 5.96 34.45
N GLU A 25 -1.37 6.17 33.39
CA GLU A 25 -2.83 6.07 33.42
C GLU A 25 -3.32 4.69 32.95
N LYS A 26 -4.54 4.33 33.36
CA LYS A 26 -5.19 3.08 32.97
C LYS A 26 -6.41 3.36 32.10
N TYR A 27 -6.34 2.91 30.86
CA TYR A 27 -7.43 3.04 29.90
C TYR A 27 -8.21 1.74 29.74
N ARG A 28 -9.53 1.86 29.53
CA ARG A 28 -10.41 0.75 29.13
C ARG A 28 -10.85 1.00 27.69
N LEU A 29 -10.31 0.21 26.78
CA LEU A 29 -10.59 0.35 25.37
C LEU A 29 -11.93 -0.29 25.03
N LYS A 30 -12.64 0.28 24.05
CA LYS A 30 -13.94 -0.19 23.58
C LYS A 30 -13.80 -1.32 22.58
N GLU A 31 -12.77 -1.26 21.75
CA GLU A 31 -12.59 -2.15 20.59
C GLU A 31 -11.13 -2.46 20.34
N LYS A 32 -10.89 -3.68 19.89
CA LYS A 32 -9.62 -4.17 19.39
C LYS A 32 -9.86 -4.97 18.11
N ILE A 33 -9.10 -4.69 17.07
CA ILE A 33 -9.12 -5.42 15.81
C ILE A 33 -7.75 -6.04 15.58
N GLU A 34 -7.73 -7.28 15.12
CA GLU A 34 -6.52 -7.98 14.68
C GLU A 34 -6.71 -8.40 13.23
N CYS A 35 -5.76 -8.03 12.36
CA CYS A 35 -5.77 -8.43 10.96
C CYS A 35 -4.36 -8.38 10.37
N GLY A 36 -4.21 -9.01 9.21
CA GLY A 36 -2.98 -8.89 8.43
C GLY A 36 -2.72 -7.46 8.00
N GLY A 37 -1.44 -7.10 7.88
CA GLY A 37 -0.93 -5.80 7.45
C GLY A 37 0.27 -5.96 6.52
N GLY A 38 0.96 -4.85 6.25
CA GLY A 38 2.06 -4.73 5.31
C GLY A 38 1.62 -4.30 3.92
N PRO A 39 2.40 -3.42 3.23
CA PRO A 39 1.95 -2.74 2.01
C PRO A 39 1.54 -3.71 0.90
N ALA A 40 2.46 -4.50 0.35
CA ALA A 40 2.16 -5.48 -0.70
C ALA A 40 1.10 -6.51 -0.26
N SER A 41 1.08 -6.85 1.03
CA SER A 41 0.12 -7.77 1.63
C SER A 41 -1.31 -7.21 1.62
N ASN A 42 -1.49 -5.94 1.98
CA ASN A 42 -2.79 -5.27 1.94
C ASN A 42 -3.28 -5.04 0.50
N ALA A 43 -2.36 -4.70 -0.41
CA ALA A 43 -2.66 -4.60 -1.84
C ALA A 43 -3.15 -5.95 -2.39
N ALA A 44 -2.47 -7.06 -2.10
CA ALA A 44 -2.89 -8.39 -2.50
C ALA A 44 -4.29 -8.75 -1.96
N TYR A 45 -4.57 -8.43 -0.69
CA TYR A 45 -5.86 -8.65 -0.08
C TYR A 45 -6.99 -7.91 -0.81
N LEU A 46 -6.78 -6.60 -1.12
CA LEU A 46 -7.74 -5.81 -1.90
C LEU A 46 -7.98 -6.44 -3.27
N LEU A 47 -6.91 -6.78 -4.00
CA LEU A 47 -7.00 -7.36 -5.34
C LEU A 47 -7.78 -8.67 -5.35
N GLY A 48 -7.55 -9.55 -4.37
CA GLY A 48 -8.31 -10.78 -4.21
C GLY A 48 -9.78 -10.52 -3.87
N LYS A 49 -10.05 -9.62 -2.92
CA LYS A 49 -11.40 -9.18 -2.56
C LYS A 49 -12.19 -8.61 -3.75
N TRP A 50 -11.51 -7.92 -4.66
CA TRP A 50 -12.10 -7.38 -5.89
C TRP A 50 -12.13 -8.37 -7.07
N GLY A 51 -11.81 -9.65 -6.81
CA GLY A 51 -11.96 -10.75 -7.76
C GLY A 51 -10.84 -10.88 -8.79
N MET A 52 -9.67 -10.28 -8.55
CA MET A 52 -8.50 -10.51 -9.39
C MET A 52 -7.85 -11.88 -9.10
N ASN A 53 -7.18 -12.44 -10.10
CA ASN A 53 -6.31 -13.60 -9.90
C ASN A 53 -5.01 -13.15 -9.23
N ALA A 54 -5.10 -12.84 -7.93
CA ALA A 54 -4.05 -12.25 -7.13
C ALA A 54 -3.22 -13.32 -6.42
N TYR A 55 -1.92 -13.09 -6.35
CA TYR A 55 -0.94 -13.89 -5.62
C TYR A 55 -0.20 -12.99 -4.63
N PHE A 56 0.19 -13.56 -3.51
CA PHE A 56 1.11 -12.91 -2.58
C PHE A 56 2.39 -13.74 -2.43
N ALA A 57 3.54 -13.05 -2.46
CA ALA A 57 4.86 -13.60 -2.18
C ALA A 57 5.53 -12.84 -1.05
N GLY A 58 6.00 -13.55 -0.05
CA GLY A 58 6.68 -12.99 1.11
C GLY A 58 6.89 -14.04 2.18
N VAL A 59 7.46 -13.64 3.32
CA VAL A 59 7.78 -14.52 4.43
C VAL A 59 7.02 -14.10 5.67
N ALA A 60 6.47 -15.08 6.39
CA ALA A 60 5.92 -14.94 7.73
C ALA A 60 6.37 -16.11 8.61
N GLY A 61 6.19 -16.00 9.91
CA GLY A 61 6.42 -17.11 10.83
C GLY A 61 5.41 -18.24 10.61
N ASN A 62 5.83 -19.49 10.84
CA ASN A 62 4.92 -20.63 10.94
C ASN A 62 4.20 -20.63 12.31
N ASP A 63 3.84 -19.47 12.80
CA ASP A 63 3.17 -19.20 14.06
C ASP A 63 1.65 -18.98 13.89
N ILE A 64 0.99 -18.58 14.97
CA ILE A 64 -0.47 -18.33 14.97
C ILE A 64 -0.80 -17.15 14.06
N GLN A 65 -0.01 -16.07 14.10
CA GLN A 65 -0.19 -14.84 13.35
C GLN A 65 -0.03 -15.07 11.85
N GLY A 66 1.06 -15.74 11.42
CA GLY A 66 1.27 -16.05 10.02
C GLY A 66 0.19 -16.98 9.45
N LYS A 67 -0.29 -17.94 10.25
CA LYS A 67 -1.40 -18.82 9.85
C LYS A 67 -2.73 -18.07 9.76
N LYS A 68 -2.98 -17.10 10.64
CA LYS A 68 -4.17 -16.24 10.55
C LYS A 68 -4.11 -15.37 9.30
N ALA A 69 -2.97 -14.71 9.03
CA ALA A 69 -2.78 -13.88 7.84
C ALA A 69 -2.97 -14.68 6.54
N LYS A 70 -2.46 -15.92 6.49
CA LYS A 70 -2.69 -16.84 5.37
C LYS A 70 -4.18 -17.15 5.16
N LYS A 71 -4.93 -17.43 6.23
CA LYS A 71 -6.37 -17.69 6.15
C LYS A 71 -7.16 -16.48 5.65
N GLU A 72 -6.75 -15.26 6.04
CA GLU A 72 -7.38 -14.05 5.53
C GLU A 72 -7.19 -13.91 4.01
N PHE A 73 -5.98 -14.18 3.48
CA PHE A 73 -5.75 -14.24 2.04
C PHE A 73 -6.64 -15.26 1.34
N GLU A 74 -6.71 -16.48 1.90
CA GLU A 74 -7.54 -17.55 1.35
C GLU A 74 -9.03 -17.17 1.34
N SER A 75 -9.50 -16.42 2.35
CA SER A 75 -10.90 -15.97 2.45
C SER A 75 -11.34 -15.01 1.34
N VAL A 76 -10.39 -14.35 0.69
CA VAL A 76 -10.61 -13.44 -0.44
C VAL A 76 -9.98 -13.97 -1.74
N ASN A 77 -9.71 -15.27 -1.81
CA ASN A 77 -9.16 -15.98 -2.97
C ASN A 77 -7.77 -15.49 -3.45
N VAL A 78 -6.94 -14.90 -2.57
CA VAL A 78 -5.54 -14.66 -2.87
C VAL A 78 -4.78 -15.99 -2.84
N ASN A 79 -4.03 -16.27 -3.89
CA ASN A 79 -3.21 -17.46 -3.98
C ASN A 79 -1.96 -17.32 -3.10
N THR A 80 -1.82 -18.19 -2.11
CA THR A 80 -0.74 -18.19 -1.11
C THR A 80 0.40 -19.15 -1.44
N LYS A 81 0.50 -19.63 -2.70
CA LYS A 81 1.55 -20.56 -3.14
C LYS A 81 2.97 -20.06 -2.84
N TYR A 82 3.16 -18.74 -2.87
CA TYR A 82 4.45 -18.10 -2.65
C TYR A 82 4.56 -17.39 -1.30
N LEU A 83 3.60 -17.57 -0.40
CA LEU A 83 3.73 -17.21 1.01
C LEU A 83 4.51 -18.30 1.73
N GLU A 84 5.74 -18.02 2.13
CA GLU A 84 6.57 -18.91 2.94
C GLU A 84 6.23 -18.75 4.42
N LEU A 85 5.73 -19.82 5.05
CA LEU A 85 5.64 -19.92 6.51
C LEU A 85 6.89 -20.59 7.04
N ASN A 86 7.77 -19.82 7.67
CA ASN A 86 9.11 -20.25 8.06
C ASN A 86 9.18 -20.50 9.58
N ASP A 87 9.62 -21.69 10.00
CA ASP A 87 9.73 -22.07 11.41
C ASP A 87 10.82 -21.31 12.20
N LYS A 88 11.73 -20.63 11.49
CA LYS A 88 12.82 -19.84 12.08
C LYS A 88 12.49 -18.36 12.22
N VAL A 89 11.33 -17.95 11.71
CA VAL A 89 10.88 -16.56 11.68
C VAL A 89 9.68 -16.39 12.61
N GLU A 90 9.63 -15.30 13.33
CA GLU A 90 8.39 -14.83 13.96
C GLU A 90 7.69 -13.87 12.99
N THR A 91 6.36 -13.92 12.95
CA THR A 91 5.60 -12.97 12.12
C THR A 91 5.75 -11.56 12.66
N ASP A 92 6.19 -10.63 11.82
CA ASP A 92 6.24 -9.21 12.18
C ASP A 92 4.84 -8.73 12.62
N CYS A 93 4.77 -7.88 13.62
CA CYS A 93 3.51 -7.35 14.11
C CYS A 93 3.62 -5.87 14.46
N SER A 94 2.47 -5.19 14.48
CA SER A 94 2.39 -3.82 14.98
C SER A 94 1.25 -3.70 15.97
N TYR A 95 1.46 -2.85 16.97
CA TYR A 95 0.41 -2.34 17.84
C TYR A 95 0.07 -0.93 17.38
N ILE A 96 -1.17 -0.73 16.97
CA ILE A 96 -1.62 0.53 16.35
C ILE A 96 -2.62 1.19 17.28
N ILE A 97 -2.34 2.43 17.64
CA ILE A 97 -3.26 3.29 18.38
C ILE A 97 -3.95 4.19 17.37
N ALA A 98 -5.23 3.93 17.10
CA ALA A 98 -6.06 4.75 16.22
C ALA A 98 -6.84 5.77 17.05
N ASN A 99 -6.63 7.06 16.80
CA ASN A 99 -7.39 8.13 17.41
C ASN A 99 -8.66 8.38 16.58
N THR A 100 -9.80 7.92 17.09
CA THR A 100 -11.07 7.99 16.34
C THR A 100 -11.67 9.40 16.28
N THR A 101 -11.11 10.36 17.03
CA THR A 101 -11.55 11.76 16.97
C THR A 101 -11.11 12.45 15.68
N ASN A 102 -9.96 12.07 15.13
CA ASN A 102 -9.37 12.70 13.94
C ASN A 102 -8.80 11.73 12.91
N GLY A 103 -8.92 10.41 13.15
CA GLY A 103 -8.42 9.36 12.26
C GLY A 103 -6.91 9.21 12.23
N SER A 104 -6.15 9.92 13.06
CA SER A 104 -4.70 9.76 13.16
C SER A 104 -4.33 8.44 13.82
N ARG A 105 -3.10 7.99 13.58
CA ARG A 105 -2.59 6.74 14.14
C ARG A 105 -1.16 6.86 14.63
N THR A 106 -0.81 6.06 15.62
CA THR A 106 0.58 5.77 16.01
C THR A 106 0.83 4.29 15.89
N ILE A 107 1.90 3.92 15.21
CA ILE A 107 2.27 2.53 14.93
C ILE A 107 3.51 2.19 15.76
N LEU A 108 3.40 1.16 16.59
CA LEU A 108 4.48 0.59 17.38
C LEU A 108 4.85 -0.76 16.76
N SER A 109 5.80 -0.75 15.82
CA SER A 109 6.20 -1.97 15.10
C SER A 109 7.18 -2.80 15.91
N VAL A 110 6.92 -4.10 15.94
CA VAL A 110 7.83 -5.13 16.47
C VAL A 110 8.35 -5.95 15.30
N SER A 111 9.59 -5.67 14.92
CA SER A 111 10.26 -6.39 13.84
C SER A 111 10.89 -7.68 14.36
N SER A 112 10.72 -8.75 13.60
CA SER A 112 11.33 -10.04 13.84
C SER A 112 12.70 -10.18 13.14
N ASN A 113 13.21 -11.39 13.14
CA ASN A 113 14.41 -11.79 12.39
C ASN A 113 14.13 -12.12 10.92
N ARG A 114 12.97 -11.70 10.37
CA ARG A 114 12.57 -11.99 8.99
C ARG A 114 13.59 -11.51 7.95
N LYS A 115 14.20 -10.34 8.18
CA LYS A 115 15.20 -9.78 7.25
C LYS A 115 16.44 -10.68 7.07
N ASP A 116 16.76 -11.49 8.06
CA ASP A 116 17.85 -12.46 8.00
C ASP A 116 17.42 -13.78 7.32
N ASN A 117 16.12 -13.92 7.05
CA ASN A 117 15.51 -15.09 6.44
C ASN A 117 14.60 -14.65 5.27
N PRO A 118 15.17 -14.14 4.16
CA PRO A 118 14.40 -13.68 3.02
C PRO A 118 13.69 -14.84 2.33
N LEU A 119 12.71 -14.52 1.49
CA LEU A 119 11.93 -15.48 0.72
C LEU A 119 12.83 -16.44 -0.06
N SER A 120 12.71 -17.73 0.26
CA SER A 120 13.52 -18.81 -0.34
C SER A 120 12.83 -19.53 -1.49
N LEU A 121 11.51 -19.38 -1.62
CA LEU A 121 10.72 -20.04 -2.64
C LEU A 121 11.06 -19.55 -4.05
N ASN A 122 11.20 -20.50 -4.99
CA ASN A 122 11.35 -20.16 -6.39
C ASN A 122 9.99 -19.80 -7.00
N ILE A 123 9.93 -18.69 -7.74
CA ILE A 123 8.72 -18.19 -8.39
C ILE A 123 8.87 -18.34 -9.90
N ASP A 124 8.38 -19.46 -10.44
CA ASP A 124 8.51 -19.83 -11.86
C ASP A 124 7.31 -19.37 -12.71
N ASP A 125 6.20 -19.04 -12.07
CA ASP A 125 5.00 -18.54 -12.75
C ASP A 125 5.27 -17.21 -13.46
N LYS A 126 4.50 -16.95 -14.55
CA LYS A 126 4.48 -15.67 -15.24
C LYS A 126 3.30 -14.84 -14.77
N PHE A 127 3.51 -13.54 -14.68
CA PHE A 127 2.53 -12.56 -14.22
C PHE A 127 2.36 -11.45 -15.25
N ASP A 128 1.14 -10.91 -15.31
CA ASP A 128 0.82 -9.76 -16.16
C ASP A 128 1.15 -8.44 -15.44
N VAL A 129 1.05 -8.44 -14.11
CA VAL A 129 1.36 -7.28 -13.26
C VAL A 129 2.16 -7.75 -12.05
N LEU A 130 3.16 -6.96 -11.68
CA LEU A 130 3.99 -7.12 -10.50
C LEU A 130 3.87 -5.85 -9.66
N GLU A 131 3.52 -6.01 -8.39
CA GLU A 131 3.44 -4.92 -7.41
C GLU A 131 4.42 -5.20 -6.28
N PHE A 132 5.22 -4.18 -5.91
CA PHE A 132 6.33 -4.27 -4.98
C PHE A 132 6.21 -3.22 -3.88
N ASP A 133 6.71 -3.53 -2.68
CA ASP A 133 6.86 -2.56 -1.58
C ASP A 133 8.32 -2.31 -1.17
N GLY A 134 9.25 -2.88 -1.91
CA GLY A 134 10.68 -2.75 -1.66
C GLY A 134 11.27 -3.80 -0.72
N ASP A 135 10.47 -4.64 -0.10
CA ASP A 135 10.98 -5.84 0.58
C ASP A 135 11.27 -6.96 -0.45
N GLU A 136 11.98 -8.00 -0.05
CA GLU A 136 12.35 -9.14 -0.90
C GLU A 136 13.10 -8.72 -2.20
N LEU A 137 14.08 -7.80 -2.07
CA LEU A 137 14.76 -7.16 -3.20
C LEU A 137 15.31 -8.17 -4.22
N GLU A 138 16.04 -9.18 -3.77
CA GLU A 138 16.69 -10.15 -4.67
C GLU A 138 15.66 -10.96 -5.48
N THR A 139 14.56 -11.35 -4.83
CA THR A 139 13.46 -12.07 -5.49
C THR A 139 12.72 -11.14 -6.45
N SER A 140 12.51 -9.88 -6.06
CA SER A 140 11.92 -8.84 -6.92
C SER A 140 12.72 -8.62 -8.19
N LEU A 141 14.06 -8.52 -8.11
CA LEU A 141 14.93 -8.36 -9.28
C LEU A 141 14.85 -9.57 -10.22
N LYS A 142 14.80 -10.80 -9.68
CA LYS A 142 14.60 -12.01 -10.48
C LYS A 142 13.25 -12.02 -11.18
N LEU A 143 12.18 -11.64 -10.47
CA LEU A 143 10.83 -11.54 -11.03
C LEU A 143 10.74 -10.54 -12.17
N ILE A 144 11.31 -9.35 -12.03
CA ILE A 144 11.37 -8.33 -13.08
C ILE A 144 12.05 -8.89 -14.32
N LYS A 145 13.21 -9.53 -14.16
CA LYS A 145 13.95 -10.16 -15.27
C LYS A 145 13.14 -11.26 -15.95
N ASN A 146 12.44 -12.07 -15.17
CA ASN A 146 11.66 -13.22 -15.67
C ASN A 146 10.32 -12.80 -16.28
N ASN A 147 9.82 -11.59 -16.01
CA ASN A 147 8.55 -11.06 -16.50
C ASN A 147 8.75 -9.71 -17.20
N PRO A 148 9.53 -9.64 -18.33
CA PRO A 148 9.90 -8.38 -18.95
C PRO A 148 8.70 -7.57 -19.46
N ASN A 149 7.60 -8.23 -19.81
CA ASN A 149 6.39 -7.63 -20.36
C ASN A 149 5.33 -7.33 -19.28
N ALA A 150 5.57 -7.70 -18.02
CA ALA A 150 4.65 -7.38 -16.93
C ALA A 150 4.65 -5.87 -16.65
N ILE A 151 3.50 -5.33 -16.30
CA ILE A 151 3.39 -3.99 -15.72
C ILE A 151 4.01 -4.04 -14.31
N LYS A 152 4.90 -3.11 -14.00
CA LYS A 152 5.63 -3.03 -12.74
C LYS A 152 5.25 -1.78 -11.98
N ILE A 153 4.75 -1.96 -10.77
CA ILE A 153 4.27 -0.89 -9.89
C ILE A 153 5.00 -1.04 -8.56
N ILE A 154 5.43 0.06 -7.95
CA ILE A 154 6.00 0.05 -6.60
C ILE A 154 5.24 0.98 -5.68
N ASP A 155 4.93 0.49 -4.48
CA ASP A 155 4.62 1.27 -3.30
C ASP A 155 5.94 1.73 -2.66
N ALA A 156 6.28 2.99 -2.89
CA ALA A 156 7.48 3.62 -2.32
C ALA A 156 7.09 4.53 -1.15
N GLY A 157 6.60 3.93 -0.05
CA GLY A 157 6.20 4.67 1.16
C GLY A 157 7.36 5.34 1.87
N ASN A 158 8.55 4.72 1.90
CA ASN A 158 9.76 5.25 2.55
C ASN A 158 10.99 5.05 1.67
N LEU A 159 11.94 5.98 1.75
CA LEU A 159 13.22 5.86 1.07
C LEU A 159 14.11 4.83 1.78
N ARG A 160 14.28 3.69 1.14
CA ARG A 160 15.24 2.64 1.49
C ARG A 160 16.11 2.34 0.27
N GLU A 161 17.28 1.77 0.46
CA GLU A 161 18.15 1.36 -0.66
C GLU A 161 17.42 0.42 -1.62
N SER A 162 16.62 -0.50 -1.09
CA SER A 162 15.83 -1.46 -1.88
C SER A 162 14.70 -0.79 -2.66
N THR A 163 13.92 0.12 -2.03
CA THR A 163 12.87 0.87 -2.73
C THR A 163 13.45 1.75 -3.82
N LYS A 164 14.58 2.42 -3.56
CA LYS A 164 15.27 3.24 -4.56
C LYS A 164 15.77 2.40 -5.74
N LYS A 165 16.39 1.25 -5.49
CA LYS A 165 16.85 0.34 -6.55
C LYS A 165 15.71 -0.16 -7.43
N LEU A 166 14.59 -0.56 -6.83
CA LEU A 166 13.43 -1.02 -7.57
C LEU A 166 12.76 0.12 -8.34
N ALA A 167 12.68 1.33 -7.78
CA ALA A 167 12.06 2.49 -8.42
C ALA A 167 12.57 2.75 -9.85
N TYR A 168 13.86 2.53 -10.12
CA TYR A 168 14.43 2.69 -11.47
C TYR A 168 13.87 1.70 -12.50
N LEU A 169 13.29 0.58 -12.05
CA LEU A 169 12.86 -0.54 -12.90
C LEU A 169 11.34 -0.59 -13.11
N MET A 170 10.62 0.34 -12.52
CA MET A 170 9.15 0.34 -12.53
C MET A 170 8.59 1.08 -13.74
N ASP A 171 7.39 0.68 -14.15
CA ASP A 171 6.57 1.45 -15.10
C ASP A 171 5.85 2.59 -14.35
N TYR A 172 5.46 2.33 -13.09
CA TYR A 172 4.82 3.30 -12.19
C TYR A 172 5.54 3.35 -10.85
N LEU A 173 6.12 4.51 -10.54
CA LEU A 173 6.62 4.84 -9.22
C LEU A 173 5.51 5.59 -8.46
N VAL A 174 4.80 4.89 -7.62
CA VAL A 174 3.80 5.46 -6.73
C VAL A 174 4.47 5.65 -5.37
N CYS A 175 4.68 6.89 -4.98
CA CYS A 175 5.44 7.21 -3.77
C CYS A 175 4.68 8.15 -2.84
N SER A 176 5.03 8.09 -1.55
CA SER A 176 4.57 9.06 -0.57
C SER A 176 5.28 10.41 -0.76
N HIS A 177 4.73 11.46 -0.15
CA HIS A 177 5.43 12.73 -0.04
C HIS A 177 6.75 12.60 0.72
N ASP A 178 6.81 11.75 1.77
CA ASP A 178 8.04 11.49 2.53
C ASP A 178 9.15 10.93 1.64
N PHE A 179 8.84 9.91 0.82
CA PHE A 179 9.80 9.38 -0.15
C PHE A 179 10.29 10.46 -1.10
N ALA A 180 9.39 11.29 -1.61
CA ALA A 180 9.71 12.35 -2.56
C ALA A 180 10.62 13.42 -1.92
N GLU A 181 10.32 13.82 -0.70
CA GLU A 181 11.12 14.75 0.09
C GLU A 181 12.53 14.19 0.40
N ASP A 182 12.60 12.93 0.84
CA ASP A 182 13.85 12.28 1.18
C ASP A 182 14.77 12.11 -0.04
N VAL A 183 14.22 11.74 -1.21
CA VAL A 183 15.01 11.62 -2.45
C VAL A 183 15.56 12.99 -2.90
N THR A 184 14.75 14.03 -2.79
CA THR A 184 15.12 15.36 -3.30
C THR A 184 15.78 16.25 -2.25
N ASN A 185 15.77 15.84 -1.00
CA ASN A 185 16.21 16.62 0.17
C ASN A 185 15.52 18.01 0.22
N LYS A 186 14.22 18.05 -0.15
CA LYS A 186 13.38 19.24 -0.12
C LYS A 186 12.13 18.96 0.71
N LYS A 187 11.51 20.02 1.26
CA LYS A 187 10.23 19.90 1.95
C LYS A 187 9.10 20.39 1.05
N MET A 188 8.01 19.62 1.05
CA MET A 188 6.83 19.91 0.25
C MET A 188 5.88 20.84 0.99
N ASN A 189 5.41 21.88 0.30
CA ASN A 189 4.36 22.74 0.82
C ASN A 189 3.07 22.48 0.02
N TYR A 190 2.05 21.93 0.65
CA TYR A 190 0.79 21.57 -0.01
C TYR A 190 -0.04 22.77 -0.45
N ASP A 191 0.17 23.94 0.16
CA ASP A 191 -0.50 25.20 -0.21
C ASP A 191 0.21 25.90 -1.39
N ASP A 192 1.37 25.41 -1.81
CA ASP A 192 2.17 25.93 -2.91
C ASP A 192 2.45 24.84 -3.96
N ILE A 193 1.67 24.85 -5.04
CA ILE A 193 1.81 23.89 -6.12
C ILE A 193 3.20 23.94 -6.79
N ASP A 194 3.86 25.09 -6.82
CA ASP A 194 5.18 25.24 -7.42
C ASP A 194 6.24 24.49 -6.59
N SER A 195 6.06 24.41 -5.28
CA SER A 195 6.88 23.57 -4.39
C SER A 195 6.77 22.09 -4.75
N ILE A 196 5.55 21.61 -5.04
CA ILE A 196 5.30 20.21 -5.44
C ILE A 196 5.90 19.94 -6.83
N ILE A 197 5.71 20.87 -7.77
CA ILE A 197 6.25 20.80 -9.13
C ILE A 197 7.79 20.74 -9.11
N ASP A 198 8.45 21.50 -8.27
CA ASP A 198 9.91 21.53 -8.17
C ASP A 198 10.46 20.19 -7.67
N ILE A 199 9.84 19.61 -6.64
CA ILE A 199 10.16 18.25 -6.15
C ILE A 199 9.91 17.19 -7.25
N TYR A 200 8.76 17.26 -7.93
CA TYR A 200 8.44 16.34 -9.01
C TYR A 200 9.45 16.39 -10.15
N LYS A 201 9.89 17.59 -10.56
CA LYS A 201 10.91 17.77 -11.59
C LYS A 201 12.25 17.15 -11.18
N ASP A 202 12.63 17.24 -9.92
CA ASP A 202 13.86 16.60 -9.44
C ASP A 202 13.72 15.08 -9.41
N LEU A 203 12.56 14.54 -8.99
CA LEU A 203 12.28 13.11 -9.12
C LEU A 203 12.35 12.64 -10.57
N LYS A 204 11.84 13.42 -11.53
CA LYS A 204 11.89 13.10 -12.97
C LYS A 204 13.29 13.16 -13.56
N LYS A 205 14.25 13.88 -12.96
CA LYS A 205 15.67 13.81 -13.33
C LYS A 205 16.27 12.46 -12.91
N GLU A 206 15.88 11.99 -11.72
CA GLU A 206 16.36 10.73 -11.15
C GLU A 206 15.66 9.51 -11.80
N PHE A 207 14.34 9.51 -11.87
CA PHE A 207 13.51 8.40 -12.34
C PHE A 207 12.81 8.73 -13.66
N LYS A 208 12.79 7.80 -14.60
CA LYS A 208 12.24 8.01 -15.97
C LYS A 208 10.84 7.45 -16.19
N ASN A 209 10.28 6.80 -15.17
CA ASN A 209 8.95 6.18 -15.16
C ASN A 209 7.81 7.19 -14.92
N ASN A 210 6.58 6.69 -14.92
CA ASN A 210 5.42 7.48 -14.47
C ASN A 210 5.51 7.64 -12.95
N ILE A 211 5.60 8.88 -12.48
CA ILE A 211 5.70 9.20 -11.06
C ILE A 211 4.35 9.70 -10.57
N ILE A 212 3.87 9.12 -9.47
CA ILE A 212 2.64 9.48 -8.80
C ILE A 212 3.00 9.75 -7.33
N ILE A 213 2.74 10.96 -6.83
CA ILE A 213 3.02 11.34 -5.43
C ILE A 213 1.71 11.41 -4.67
N THR A 214 1.54 10.57 -3.65
CA THR A 214 0.38 10.67 -2.76
C THR A 214 0.58 11.79 -1.75
N LEU A 215 -0.46 12.64 -1.59
CA LEU A 215 -0.47 13.84 -0.76
C LEU A 215 -1.51 13.72 0.37
N GLU A 216 -1.64 12.53 0.95
CA GLU A 216 -2.61 12.24 2.01
C GLU A 216 -4.06 12.66 1.64
N SER A 217 -4.71 13.48 2.46
CA SER A 217 -6.07 13.95 2.23
C SER A 217 -6.19 14.97 1.09
N TYR A 218 -5.09 15.57 0.62
CA TYR A 218 -5.08 16.47 -0.54
C TYR A 218 -5.29 15.72 -1.86
N GLY A 219 -4.99 14.43 -1.90
CA GLY A 219 -5.11 13.59 -3.09
C GLY A 219 -3.76 13.15 -3.64
N THR A 220 -3.54 13.32 -4.94
CA THR A 220 -2.36 12.76 -5.62
C THR A 220 -1.86 13.70 -6.70
N PHE A 221 -0.55 13.94 -6.73
CA PHE A 221 0.11 14.76 -7.74
C PHE A 221 0.79 13.90 -8.81
N THR A 222 0.63 14.27 -10.07
CA THR A 222 1.32 13.64 -11.20
C THR A 222 1.32 14.55 -12.43
N GLU A 223 2.02 14.12 -13.49
CA GLU A 223 1.98 14.71 -14.82
C GLU A 223 1.14 13.84 -15.75
N ILE A 224 0.15 14.42 -16.43
CA ILE A 224 -0.69 13.77 -17.43
C ILE A 224 -0.67 14.61 -18.70
N ASP A 225 -0.26 14.01 -19.82
CA ASP A 225 -0.16 14.68 -21.13
C ASP A 225 0.63 15.99 -21.09
N GLY A 226 1.73 16.01 -20.35
CA GLY A 226 2.60 17.16 -20.16
C GLY A 226 2.07 18.26 -19.21
N ASN A 227 0.95 18.00 -18.53
CA ASN A 227 0.36 18.92 -17.57
C ASN A 227 0.48 18.41 -16.14
N TYR A 228 0.95 19.23 -15.23
CA TYR A 228 0.97 18.93 -13.80
C TYR A 228 -0.43 19.06 -13.21
N LYS A 229 -0.85 18.02 -12.47
CA LYS A 229 -2.19 17.95 -11.89
C LYS A 229 -2.15 17.45 -10.45
N ILE A 230 -2.96 18.04 -9.59
CA ILE A 230 -3.42 17.41 -8.36
C ILE A 230 -4.80 16.80 -8.66
N ILE A 231 -4.90 15.48 -8.54
CA ILE A 231 -6.16 14.76 -8.59
C ILE A 231 -6.67 14.68 -7.15
N PRO A 232 -7.74 15.38 -6.79
CA PRO A 232 -8.14 15.52 -5.40
C PRO A 232 -8.67 14.21 -4.80
N SER A 233 -8.50 14.06 -3.50
CA SER A 233 -9.23 13.07 -2.72
C SER A 233 -10.65 13.54 -2.41
N ILE A 234 -11.51 12.63 -1.96
CA ILE A 234 -12.84 12.99 -1.45
C ILE A 234 -12.77 13.29 0.06
N LYS A 235 -13.56 14.24 0.50
CA LYS A 235 -13.67 14.57 1.94
C LYS A 235 -14.49 13.51 2.65
N VAL A 236 -13.96 12.99 3.73
CA VAL A 236 -14.61 12.04 4.64
C VAL A 236 -14.22 12.33 6.08
N ASP A 237 -15.01 11.87 7.03
CA ASP A 237 -14.65 11.88 8.44
C ASP A 237 -13.87 10.60 8.77
N PRO A 238 -12.55 10.68 9.00
CA PRO A 238 -11.72 9.49 9.20
C PRO A 238 -11.87 8.93 10.62
N ILE A 239 -11.85 7.60 10.72
CA ILE A 239 -11.82 6.85 11.98
C ILE A 239 -10.42 6.25 12.20
N ASP A 240 -9.81 5.73 11.13
CA ASP A 240 -8.49 5.08 11.17
C ASP A 240 -7.83 5.18 9.80
N SER A 241 -6.70 5.87 9.71
CA SER A 241 -5.96 6.00 8.45
C SER A 241 -4.95 4.86 8.20
N THR A 242 -4.98 3.81 9.02
CA THR A 242 -4.07 2.65 8.86
C THR A 242 -4.33 1.93 7.54
N GLY A 243 -3.27 1.75 6.75
CA GLY A 243 -3.32 1.04 5.48
C GLY A 243 -3.99 1.78 4.33
N ALA A 244 -4.38 3.05 4.50
CA ALA A 244 -5.01 3.82 3.42
C ALA A 244 -4.11 3.96 2.18
N GLY A 245 -2.80 4.12 2.38
CA GLY A 245 -1.80 4.11 1.32
C GLY A 245 -1.75 2.76 0.60
N ASP A 246 -1.65 1.66 1.35
CA ASP A 246 -1.60 0.30 0.80
C ASP A 246 -2.86 -0.02 -0.01
N ILE A 247 -4.03 0.41 0.50
CA ILE A 247 -5.32 0.26 -0.17
C ILE A 247 -5.38 1.10 -1.45
N PHE A 248 -4.81 2.32 -1.43
CA PHE A 248 -4.63 3.13 -2.64
C PHE A 248 -3.80 2.38 -3.67
N HIS A 249 -2.65 1.80 -3.29
CA HIS A 249 -1.75 1.08 -4.19
C HIS A 249 -2.40 -0.18 -4.77
N GLY A 250 -3.11 -0.96 -3.94
CA GLY A 250 -3.88 -2.11 -4.42
C GLY A 250 -4.98 -1.70 -5.43
N ALA A 251 -5.70 -0.61 -5.16
CA ALA A 251 -6.70 -0.07 -6.08
C ALA A 251 -6.07 0.46 -7.37
N PHE A 252 -4.96 1.18 -7.28
CA PHE A 252 -4.21 1.66 -8.44
C PHE A 252 -3.76 0.50 -9.34
N THR A 253 -3.21 -0.55 -8.73
CA THR A 253 -2.83 -1.78 -9.42
C THR A 253 -4.05 -2.43 -10.10
N TYR A 254 -5.19 -2.49 -9.43
CA TYR A 254 -6.44 -3.00 -10.02
C TYR A 254 -6.87 -2.22 -11.26
N PHE A 255 -6.94 -0.88 -11.18
CA PHE A 255 -7.44 -0.06 -12.27
C PHE A 255 -6.46 0.00 -13.46
N ILE A 256 -5.16 0.11 -13.22
CA ILE A 256 -4.12 0.01 -14.27
C ILE A 256 -4.17 -1.35 -14.96
N ALA A 257 -4.28 -2.45 -14.20
CA ALA A 257 -4.42 -3.80 -14.73
C ALA A 257 -5.65 -3.93 -15.64
N ASN A 258 -6.76 -3.29 -15.29
CA ASN A 258 -7.99 -3.27 -16.07
C ASN A 258 -8.03 -2.18 -17.15
N LYS A 259 -6.88 -1.55 -17.47
CA LYS A 259 -6.68 -0.61 -18.58
C LYS A 259 -7.51 0.69 -18.48
N PHE A 260 -7.80 1.12 -17.26
CA PHE A 260 -8.31 2.47 -17.04
C PHE A 260 -7.24 3.49 -17.41
N SER A 261 -7.64 4.72 -17.79
CA SER A 261 -6.67 5.81 -17.97
C SER A 261 -5.94 6.10 -16.66
N LEU A 262 -4.74 6.68 -16.75
CA LEU A 262 -3.95 7.04 -15.55
C LEU A 262 -4.77 7.94 -14.61
N GLU A 263 -5.43 8.97 -15.15
CA GLU A 263 -6.25 9.90 -14.38
C GLU A 263 -7.42 9.21 -13.66
N ALA A 264 -8.15 8.35 -14.37
CA ALA A 264 -9.24 7.58 -13.77
C ALA A 264 -8.74 6.60 -12.72
N SER A 265 -7.59 5.94 -12.96
CA SER A 265 -6.98 5.01 -12.01
C SER A 265 -6.61 5.73 -10.71
N ILE A 266 -6.00 6.92 -10.79
CA ILE A 266 -5.64 7.72 -9.63
C ILE A 266 -6.89 8.20 -8.88
N LEU A 267 -7.89 8.75 -9.58
CA LEU A 267 -9.10 9.25 -8.93
C LEU A 267 -9.86 8.13 -8.21
N LEU A 268 -10.03 6.98 -8.85
CA LEU A 268 -10.66 5.80 -8.23
C LEU A 268 -9.85 5.27 -7.03
N SER A 269 -8.52 5.36 -7.08
CA SER A 269 -7.66 4.98 -5.96
C SER A 269 -7.74 5.96 -4.80
N ASN A 270 -7.81 7.27 -5.07
CA ASN A 270 -8.08 8.30 -4.07
C ASN A 270 -9.42 8.05 -3.36
N ILE A 271 -10.47 7.76 -4.13
CA ILE A 271 -11.79 7.40 -3.57
C ILE A 271 -11.68 6.16 -2.69
N THR A 272 -10.95 5.14 -3.14
CA THR A 272 -10.79 3.89 -2.40
C THR A 272 -10.08 4.11 -1.07
N GLY A 273 -8.95 4.83 -1.07
CA GLY A 273 -8.21 5.21 0.13
C GLY A 273 -9.06 6.04 1.09
N ALA A 274 -9.82 7.03 0.58
CA ALA A 274 -10.69 7.85 1.41
C ALA A 274 -11.86 7.06 2.02
N LEU A 275 -12.44 6.10 1.30
CA LEU A 275 -13.49 5.25 1.85
C LEU A 275 -12.95 4.30 2.93
N SER A 276 -11.70 3.85 2.80
CA SER A 276 -11.09 2.93 3.76
C SER A 276 -10.90 3.56 5.13
N VAL A 277 -10.55 4.84 5.23
CA VAL A 277 -10.31 5.49 6.53
C VAL A 277 -11.55 5.63 7.42
N LYS A 278 -12.73 5.24 6.93
CA LYS A 278 -14.00 5.27 7.69
C LYS A 278 -14.22 4.05 8.59
N LYS A 279 -13.29 3.11 8.64
CA LYS A 279 -13.38 1.88 9.44
C LYS A 279 -12.03 1.57 10.06
N LEU A 280 -12.06 0.86 11.21
CA LEU A 280 -10.85 0.37 11.89
C LEU A 280 -10.24 -0.83 11.17
N GLY A 281 -8.90 -0.88 11.14
CA GLY A 281 -8.09 -2.02 10.68
C GLY A 281 -7.95 -2.07 9.16
N SER A 282 -6.71 -2.21 8.68
CA SER A 282 -6.35 -2.08 7.26
C SER A 282 -7.14 -3.00 6.32
N ARG A 283 -7.30 -4.29 6.64
CA ARG A 283 -8.03 -5.23 5.76
C ARG A 283 -9.54 -5.14 5.89
N TYR A 284 -10.05 -4.89 7.09
CA TYR A 284 -11.49 -4.74 7.31
C TYR A 284 -12.05 -3.45 6.71
N SER A 285 -11.19 -2.46 6.52
CA SER A 285 -11.56 -1.16 5.94
C SER A 285 -11.64 -1.17 4.41
N VAL A 286 -11.10 -2.20 3.73
CA VAL A 286 -11.15 -2.30 2.26
C VAL A 286 -12.60 -2.21 1.78
N PRO A 287 -12.99 -1.15 1.02
CA PRO A 287 -14.35 -0.99 0.52
C PRO A 287 -14.68 -2.04 -0.56
N GLU A 288 -15.97 -2.25 -0.80
CA GLU A 288 -16.41 -3.04 -1.94
C GLU A 288 -16.19 -2.27 -3.25
N LEU A 289 -15.76 -2.95 -4.30
CA LEU A 289 -15.54 -2.31 -5.61
C LEU A 289 -16.77 -1.52 -6.09
N LYS A 290 -17.97 -2.06 -5.86
CA LYS A 290 -19.22 -1.39 -6.22
C LYS A 290 -19.40 -0.05 -5.48
N GLU A 291 -18.98 0.04 -4.24
CA GLU A 291 -19.05 1.27 -3.44
C GLU A 291 -18.14 2.36 -4.06
N VAL A 292 -16.93 1.98 -4.43
CA VAL A 292 -15.96 2.87 -5.10
C VAL A 292 -16.49 3.36 -6.44
N ILE A 293 -17.00 2.45 -7.29
CA ILE A 293 -17.53 2.80 -8.61
C ILE A 293 -18.79 3.68 -8.51
N ASN A 294 -19.65 3.44 -7.54
CA ASN A 294 -20.82 4.29 -7.32
C ASN A 294 -20.40 5.71 -6.92
N LYS A 295 -19.43 5.83 -6.01
CA LYS A 295 -18.90 7.14 -5.59
C LYS A 295 -18.24 7.89 -6.75
N TYR A 296 -17.48 7.21 -7.58
CA TYR A 296 -16.91 7.79 -8.79
C TYR A 296 -17.97 8.33 -9.75
N LYS A 297 -19.08 7.58 -9.97
CA LYS A 297 -20.18 8.03 -10.83
C LYS A 297 -20.93 9.24 -10.28
N GLU A 298 -21.10 9.32 -8.97
CA GLU A 298 -21.68 10.51 -8.31
C GLU A 298 -20.86 11.75 -8.65
N LEU A 299 -19.53 11.69 -8.47
CA LEU A 299 -18.61 12.81 -8.75
C LEU A 299 -18.51 13.19 -10.24
N SER A 300 -18.82 12.26 -11.14
CA SER A 300 -18.75 12.49 -12.59
C SER A 300 -20.05 13.08 -13.17
N ASN A 301 -21.12 13.10 -12.39
CA ASN A 301 -22.42 13.64 -12.79
C ASN A 301 -22.69 15.03 -12.20
N ASP A 302 -21.85 15.51 -11.30
CA ASP A 302 -21.82 16.87 -10.75
C ASP A 302 -20.83 17.77 -11.54
#